data_0ca4a8c4f934dd20032d3151d44a5ade
#
_entry.id   0ca4a8c4f934dd20032d3151d44a5ade
#
_cell.length_a   1.000
_cell.length_b   1.000
_cell.length_c   1.000
_cell.angle_alpha   90.00
_cell.angle_beta   90.00
_cell.angle_gamma   90.00
#
_symmetry.space_group_name_H-M   'P 1'
#
loop_
_entity.id
_entity.type
_entity.pdbx_description
1 polymer ?
#
loop_
_entity_poly.entity_id
_entity_poly.type
_entity_poly.pdbx_seq_one_letter_code
_entity_poly.pdbx_strand_id
1 'polypeptide(L)'
;FATMVGISALGVLLTLVYDRRELAVIALLGGFATPFMVATGEGNYKVLFTYLLILNAGMLALANFKKWSILNLLAFALTWLLFGYWALFSFGGLEPEPVWPAMAFSTAFYAVFFAMVLLYDLRHRTTFMPLDYSLFLLNTALYFGFSMRFLGELDTRVGGLLCVLLAAVNVVFALRFFRDERVPRNLVYLLIGIVLTFISLAAPVQLDGNYITLFWAAEGVLLVWFAQRSGIKLVERASMAVTALMVVSLVMDLGQYSAPRHLALLPLVNRLFITGAAGILSLALQYRLWAGWSREHEPLPGMNVPMLRGLYAIAATVLGFIVGLLELNYQLDRILPDGSVAMAGMAFILLYLLLVDRYGRNAAQAVRMAVGGLFALAFLLFITWHYDAGMRQLRQVLTGGDDTGHMVMHYTALALLVALIIRVMRWSRELLTVRSANWNIYAWVICTLLVIIASQELDHILLALQPASEDPYTIHRALYKARTAGYPILWGVGSFLFMTYGMKARLRMVRIIALTLFGITLVKLFLFDIKGASEGARVAAFISLGVILLVVSFLYQKLKVLLKDDADAPTN
;
A
#
# COMPACT_ATOMS: atom_id res chain seq x y z
N PHE A 1 14.56 -49.45 28.33
CA PHE A 1 13.67 -48.33 28.58
C PHE A 1 13.44 -48.08 30.07
N ALA A 2 12.97 -49.09 30.84
CA ALA A 2 12.71 -48.95 32.29
C ALA A 2 13.96 -48.54 33.10
N THR A 3 15.12 -49.07 32.79
CA THR A 3 16.41 -48.69 33.44
C THR A 3 16.79 -47.24 33.14
N MET A 4 16.58 -46.75 31.93
CA MET A 4 16.81 -45.34 31.55
C MET A 4 15.94 -44.40 32.36
N VAL A 5 14.63 -44.70 32.43
CA VAL A 5 13.68 -43.93 33.23
C VAL A 5 14.08 -43.95 34.70
N GLY A 6 14.51 -45.13 35.22
CA GLY A 6 14.96 -45.28 36.60
C GLY A 6 16.21 -44.45 36.93
N ILE A 7 17.21 -44.44 36.03
CA ILE A 7 18.43 -43.62 36.21
C ILE A 7 18.10 -42.12 36.18
N SER A 8 17.24 -41.70 35.26
CA SER A 8 16.80 -40.29 35.17
C SER A 8 16.01 -39.89 36.42
N ALA A 9 15.10 -40.72 36.91
CA ALA A 9 14.35 -40.48 38.15
C ALA A 9 15.27 -40.38 39.37
N LEU A 10 16.27 -41.28 39.48
CA LEU A 10 17.27 -41.21 40.52
C LEU A 10 18.09 -39.90 40.46
N GLY A 11 18.50 -39.48 39.28
CA GLY A 11 19.15 -38.19 39.04
C GLY A 11 18.32 -37.01 39.56
N VAL A 12 17.04 -36.98 39.26
CA VAL A 12 16.10 -35.95 39.75
C VAL A 12 15.97 -36.01 41.28
N LEU A 13 15.85 -37.19 41.86
CA LEU A 13 15.76 -37.35 43.31
C LEU A 13 17.05 -36.88 44.03
N LEU A 14 18.23 -37.22 43.52
CA LEU A 14 19.51 -36.75 44.05
C LEU A 14 19.61 -35.21 44.01
N THR A 15 19.11 -34.56 42.93
CA THR A 15 19.14 -33.10 42.85
C THR A 15 18.24 -32.44 43.90
N LEU A 16 17.11 -33.04 44.23
CA LEU A 16 16.23 -32.57 45.32
C LEU A 16 16.87 -32.72 46.67
N VAL A 17 17.53 -33.85 46.93
CA VAL A 17 18.17 -34.15 48.23
C VAL A 17 19.38 -33.23 48.49
N TYR A 18 20.20 -33.00 47.46
CA TYR A 18 21.41 -32.18 47.61
C TYR A 18 21.18 -30.68 47.35
N ASP A 19 20.03 -30.30 46.90
CA ASP A 19 19.63 -28.90 46.58
C ASP A 19 20.65 -28.13 45.72
N ARG A 20 21.22 -28.82 44.70
CA ARG A 20 22.27 -28.28 43.84
C ARG A 20 21.78 -28.23 42.39
N ARG A 21 21.67 -27.01 41.83
CA ARG A 21 21.23 -26.79 40.44
C ARG A 21 22.18 -27.39 39.40
N GLU A 22 23.49 -27.44 39.73
CA GLU A 22 24.51 -27.98 38.84
C GLU A 22 24.30 -29.49 38.62
N LEU A 23 23.94 -30.23 39.67
CA LEU A 23 23.59 -31.65 39.56
C LEU A 23 22.33 -31.85 38.72
N ALA A 24 21.36 -30.96 38.83
CA ALA A 24 20.16 -31.03 38.05
C ALA A 24 20.44 -30.82 36.55
N VAL A 25 21.33 -29.89 36.19
CA VAL A 25 21.74 -29.66 34.78
C VAL A 25 22.45 -30.90 34.23
N ILE A 26 23.37 -31.50 34.99
CA ILE A 26 24.09 -32.73 34.57
C ILE A 26 23.12 -33.90 34.41
N ALA A 27 22.20 -34.10 35.36
CA ALA A 27 21.19 -35.15 35.29
C ALA A 27 20.25 -34.96 34.09
N LEU A 28 19.85 -33.70 33.78
CA LEU A 28 19.03 -33.36 32.63
C LEU A 28 19.76 -33.67 31.32
N LEU A 29 20.99 -33.17 31.15
CA LEU A 29 21.80 -33.41 29.96
C LEU A 29 22.07 -34.90 29.75
N GLY A 30 22.40 -35.64 30.82
CA GLY A 30 22.55 -37.11 30.79
C GLY A 30 21.24 -37.79 30.37
N GLY A 31 20.09 -37.36 30.92
CA GLY A 31 18.79 -37.84 30.54
C GLY A 31 18.49 -37.67 29.05
N PHE A 32 18.74 -36.47 28.51
CA PHE A 32 18.56 -36.20 27.07
C PHE A 32 19.56 -36.92 26.17
N ALA A 33 20.80 -37.18 26.65
CA ALA A 33 21.84 -37.94 25.92
C ALA A 33 21.57 -39.44 25.90
N THR A 34 20.89 -39.98 26.90
CA THR A 34 20.67 -41.42 27.07
C THR A 34 20.06 -42.12 25.84
N PRO A 35 19.01 -41.61 25.19
CA PRO A 35 18.44 -42.25 23.98
C PRO A 35 19.46 -42.41 22.84
N PHE A 36 20.39 -41.46 22.70
CA PHE A 36 21.42 -41.50 21.65
C PHE A 36 22.54 -42.51 21.99
N MET A 37 22.83 -42.69 23.24
CA MET A 37 23.87 -43.64 23.69
C MET A 37 23.40 -45.11 23.58
N VAL A 38 22.11 -45.35 23.59
CA VAL A 38 21.51 -46.70 23.59
C VAL A 38 20.77 -46.98 22.25
N ALA A 39 20.85 -46.07 21.28
CA ALA A 39 20.20 -46.26 19.99
C ALA A 39 20.75 -47.47 19.22
N THR A 40 19.88 -48.40 18.85
CA THR A 40 20.20 -49.62 18.06
C THR A 40 20.04 -49.42 16.55
N GLY A 41 19.81 -48.20 16.11
CA GLY A 41 19.64 -47.86 14.67
C GLY A 41 18.23 -47.99 14.13
N GLU A 42 17.33 -48.70 14.78
CA GLU A 42 15.91 -48.74 14.45
C GLU A 42 15.18 -47.57 15.15
N GLY A 43 15.13 -46.40 14.51
CA GLY A 43 14.61 -45.16 15.08
C GLY A 43 13.10 -45.18 15.34
N ASN A 44 12.65 -45.64 16.48
CA ASN A 44 11.23 -45.56 16.87
C ASN A 44 10.95 -44.25 17.61
N TYR A 45 10.45 -43.26 16.91
CA TYR A 45 10.12 -41.93 17.48
C TYR A 45 9.11 -41.99 18.63
N LYS A 46 8.17 -42.96 18.62
CA LYS A 46 7.18 -43.11 19.71
C LYS A 46 7.86 -43.45 21.04
N VAL A 47 8.86 -44.32 21.01
CA VAL A 47 9.64 -44.65 22.20
C VAL A 47 10.45 -43.44 22.67
N LEU A 48 11.11 -42.73 21.76
CA LEU A 48 11.88 -41.54 22.06
C LEU A 48 11.00 -40.44 22.71
N PHE A 49 9.88 -40.11 22.08
CA PHE A 49 9.02 -39.02 22.56
C PHE A 49 8.27 -39.39 23.85
N THR A 50 7.90 -40.66 24.02
CA THR A 50 7.38 -41.14 25.31
C THR A 50 8.41 -41.00 26.43
N TYR A 51 9.66 -41.35 26.17
CA TYR A 51 10.74 -41.14 27.11
C TYR A 51 10.96 -39.66 27.45
N LEU A 52 11.01 -38.78 26.43
CA LEU A 52 11.12 -37.34 26.64
C LEU A 52 9.93 -36.77 27.41
N LEU A 53 8.72 -37.27 27.18
CA LEU A 53 7.53 -36.85 27.90
C LEU A 53 7.65 -37.21 29.41
N ILE A 54 8.12 -38.42 29.74
CA ILE A 54 8.35 -38.85 31.11
C ILE A 54 9.43 -37.97 31.77
N LEU A 55 10.53 -37.70 31.05
CA LEU A 55 11.62 -36.84 31.55
C LEU A 55 11.10 -35.42 31.83
N ASN A 56 10.34 -34.83 30.89
CA ASN A 56 9.75 -33.50 31.06
C ASN A 56 8.68 -33.47 32.16
N ALA A 57 7.91 -34.53 32.35
CA ALA A 57 6.99 -34.65 33.50
C ALA A 57 7.73 -34.68 34.84
N GLY A 58 8.87 -35.34 34.88
CA GLY A 58 9.79 -35.28 36.05
C GLY A 58 10.32 -33.86 36.29
N MET A 59 10.67 -33.15 35.23
CA MET A 59 11.08 -31.74 35.30
C MET A 59 9.94 -30.81 35.73
N LEU A 60 8.72 -31.07 35.29
CA LEU A 60 7.53 -30.35 35.75
C LEU A 60 7.29 -30.57 37.25
N ALA A 61 7.46 -31.80 37.74
CA ALA A 61 7.37 -32.09 39.16
C ALA A 61 8.47 -31.33 39.95
N LEU A 62 9.70 -31.31 39.47
CA LEU A 62 10.81 -30.55 40.06
C LEU A 62 10.53 -29.04 40.06
N ALA A 63 10.04 -28.51 38.94
CA ALA A 63 9.67 -27.10 38.79
C ALA A 63 8.55 -26.64 39.75
N ASN A 64 7.74 -27.57 40.26
CA ASN A 64 6.75 -27.27 41.29
C ASN A 64 7.36 -26.99 42.68
N PHE A 65 8.58 -27.49 42.95
CA PHE A 65 9.27 -27.31 44.22
C PHE A 65 10.38 -26.25 44.18
N LYS A 66 11.06 -26.10 43.05
CA LYS A 66 12.20 -25.20 42.87
C LYS A 66 12.13 -24.39 41.58
N LYS A 67 12.32 -23.07 41.68
CA LYS A 67 12.36 -22.18 40.51
C LYS A 67 13.79 -22.12 39.92
N TRP A 68 14.15 -23.11 39.14
CA TRP A 68 15.43 -23.14 38.40
C TRP A 68 15.21 -22.85 36.92
N SER A 69 15.06 -21.58 36.58
CA SER A 69 14.68 -21.13 35.21
C SER A 69 15.62 -21.65 34.13
N ILE A 70 16.91 -21.89 34.43
CA ILE A 70 17.87 -22.46 33.49
C ILE A 70 17.53 -23.91 33.10
N LEU A 71 17.00 -24.70 34.04
CA LEU A 71 16.56 -26.06 33.73
C LEU A 71 15.33 -26.09 32.86
N ASN A 72 14.37 -25.21 33.14
CA ASN A 72 13.17 -25.08 32.32
C ASN A 72 13.54 -24.69 30.90
N LEU A 73 14.47 -23.74 30.72
CA LEU A 73 14.99 -23.33 29.43
C LEU A 73 15.69 -24.48 28.68
N LEU A 74 16.57 -25.22 29.36
CA LEU A 74 17.30 -26.33 28.75
C LEU A 74 16.35 -27.48 28.35
N ALA A 75 15.45 -27.90 29.26
CA ALA A 75 14.44 -28.91 28.96
C ALA A 75 13.58 -28.53 27.77
N PHE A 76 13.11 -27.27 27.75
CA PHE A 76 12.35 -26.70 26.65
C PHE A 76 13.11 -26.73 25.32
N ALA A 77 14.34 -26.18 25.35
CA ALA A 77 15.17 -26.08 24.14
C ALA A 77 15.49 -27.45 23.55
N LEU A 78 15.96 -28.39 24.40
CA LEU A 78 16.31 -29.72 23.96
C LEU A 78 15.12 -30.52 23.45
N THR A 79 13.97 -30.42 24.10
CA THR A 79 12.76 -31.12 23.67
C THR A 79 12.27 -30.60 22.30
N TRP A 80 12.11 -29.29 22.15
CA TRP A 80 11.64 -28.73 20.90
C TRP A 80 12.67 -28.82 19.76
N LEU A 81 13.98 -28.87 20.08
CA LEU A 81 15.03 -29.11 19.09
C LEU A 81 14.93 -30.54 18.55
N LEU A 82 14.82 -31.54 19.44
CA LEU A 82 14.74 -32.96 19.05
C LEU A 82 13.42 -33.24 18.30
N PHE A 83 12.31 -32.76 18.85
CA PHE A 83 11.00 -32.90 18.21
C PHE A 83 10.97 -32.17 16.88
N GLY A 84 11.48 -30.94 16.81
CA GLY A 84 11.55 -30.13 15.62
C GLY A 84 12.42 -30.75 14.53
N TYR A 85 13.59 -31.30 14.89
CA TYR A 85 14.42 -32.03 13.95
C TYR A 85 13.63 -33.19 13.30
N TRP A 86 12.98 -34.02 14.12
CA TRP A 86 12.19 -35.11 13.62
C TRP A 86 11.00 -34.61 12.75
N ALA A 87 10.28 -33.60 13.20
CA ALA A 87 9.12 -33.06 12.50
C ALA A 87 9.47 -32.44 11.14
N LEU A 88 10.68 -31.87 11.00
CA LEU A 88 11.11 -31.22 9.75
C LEU A 88 11.79 -32.20 8.77
N PHE A 89 12.53 -33.17 9.27
CA PHE A 89 13.40 -34.01 8.43
C PHE A 89 12.96 -35.48 8.32
N SER A 90 12.21 -35.99 9.31
CA SER A 90 11.78 -37.40 9.32
C SER A 90 10.29 -37.60 9.10
N PHE A 91 9.46 -36.61 9.49
CA PHE A 91 8.00 -36.67 9.26
C PHE A 91 7.68 -36.41 7.79
N GLY A 92 6.90 -37.29 7.16
CA GLY A 92 6.56 -37.19 5.73
C GLY A 92 7.63 -37.75 4.78
N GLY A 93 8.50 -38.65 5.27
CA GLY A 93 9.49 -39.39 4.47
C GLY A 93 8.85 -40.47 3.57
N LEU A 94 9.65 -41.48 3.20
CA LEU A 94 9.21 -42.54 2.27
C LEU A 94 7.98 -43.35 2.77
N GLU A 95 7.81 -43.47 4.09
CA GLU A 95 6.62 -44.00 4.73
C GLU A 95 5.90 -42.88 5.47
N PRO A 96 4.63 -42.53 5.08
CA PRO A 96 3.90 -41.48 5.74
C PRO A 96 3.57 -41.85 7.18
N GLU A 97 4.19 -41.13 8.11
CA GLU A 97 3.91 -41.27 9.54
C GLU A 97 2.51 -40.76 9.89
N PRO A 98 1.80 -41.45 10.80
CA PRO A 98 0.45 -41.02 11.15
C PRO A 98 0.44 -39.66 11.87
N VAL A 99 -0.37 -38.75 11.37
CA VAL A 99 -0.51 -37.36 11.85
C VAL A 99 -0.94 -37.29 13.32
N TRP A 100 -1.88 -38.14 13.73
CA TRP A 100 -2.48 -38.06 15.06
C TRP A 100 -1.51 -38.34 16.22
N PRO A 101 -0.62 -39.35 16.16
CA PRO A 101 0.44 -39.52 17.16
C PRO A 101 1.40 -38.33 17.23
N ALA A 102 1.80 -37.75 16.10
CA ALA A 102 2.64 -36.55 16.06
C ALA A 102 1.96 -35.36 16.76
N MET A 103 0.68 -35.14 16.45
CA MET A 103 -0.16 -34.14 17.12
C MET A 103 -0.31 -34.40 18.62
N ALA A 104 -0.48 -35.67 19.03
CA ALA A 104 -0.60 -36.04 20.44
C ALA A 104 0.69 -35.70 21.23
N PHE A 105 1.87 -36.03 20.69
CA PHE A 105 3.15 -35.67 21.33
C PHE A 105 3.39 -34.18 21.37
N SER A 106 3.15 -33.45 20.27
CA SER A 106 3.29 -31.99 20.28
C SER A 106 2.36 -31.31 21.28
N THR A 107 1.10 -31.77 21.38
CA THR A 107 0.12 -31.28 22.35
C THR A 107 0.55 -31.60 23.79
N ALA A 108 1.07 -32.81 24.04
CA ALA A 108 1.58 -33.20 25.36
C ALA A 108 2.79 -32.35 25.79
N PHE A 109 3.74 -32.11 24.89
CA PHE A 109 4.88 -31.22 25.19
C PHE A 109 4.41 -29.77 25.44
N TYR A 110 3.49 -29.26 24.58
CA TYR A 110 2.89 -27.95 24.78
C TYR A 110 2.25 -27.82 26.17
N ALA A 111 1.45 -28.82 26.56
CA ALA A 111 0.76 -28.81 27.86
C ALA A 111 1.73 -28.87 29.04
N VAL A 112 2.78 -29.69 28.95
CA VAL A 112 3.82 -29.79 30.01
C VAL A 112 4.57 -28.48 30.18
N PHE A 113 5.03 -27.85 29.10
CA PHE A 113 5.74 -26.57 29.18
C PHE A 113 4.83 -25.40 29.53
N PHE A 114 3.56 -25.42 29.08
CA PHE A 114 2.54 -24.46 29.51
C PHE A 114 2.34 -24.52 31.04
N ALA A 115 2.19 -25.72 31.59
CA ALA A 115 2.07 -25.92 33.01
C ALA A 115 3.37 -25.55 33.78
N MET A 116 4.54 -25.89 33.23
CA MET A 116 5.86 -25.64 33.85
C MET A 116 6.11 -24.15 34.07
N VAL A 117 5.75 -23.30 33.09
CA VAL A 117 5.91 -21.86 33.22
C VAL A 117 4.94 -21.25 34.25
N LEU A 118 3.73 -21.78 34.36
CA LEU A 118 2.69 -21.19 35.21
C LEU A 118 2.71 -21.72 36.65
N LEU A 119 3.01 -23.02 36.84
CA LEU A 119 2.69 -23.72 38.08
C LEU A 119 3.41 -23.15 39.29
N TYR A 120 4.73 -22.92 39.21
CA TYR A 120 5.54 -22.42 40.30
C TYR A 120 5.11 -21.02 40.76
N ASP A 121 5.03 -20.09 39.80
CA ASP A 121 4.76 -18.67 40.09
C ASP A 121 3.36 -18.45 40.62
N LEU A 122 2.35 -19.19 40.08
CA LEU A 122 0.98 -19.16 40.59
C LEU A 122 0.86 -19.75 42.00
N ARG A 123 1.61 -20.84 42.28
CA ARG A 123 1.56 -21.51 43.59
C ARG A 123 2.28 -20.73 44.68
N HIS A 124 3.46 -20.20 44.36
CA HIS A 124 4.33 -19.53 45.33
C HIS A 124 4.22 -18.00 45.33
N ARG A 125 3.32 -17.43 44.49
CA ARG A 125 3.08 -15.99 44.36
C ARG A 125 4.33 -15.18 44.02
N THR A 126 5.23 -15.74 43.22
CA THR A 126 6.45 -15.08 42.78
C THR A 126 6.21 -14.25 41.50
N THR A 127 7.13 -13.34 41.21
CA THR A 127 7.06 -12.52 40.01
C THR A 127 7.51 -13.30 38.80
N PHE A 128 6.75 -13.20 37.70
CA PHE A 128 7.15 -13.73 36.39
C PHE A 128 8.37 -12.95 35.87
N MET A 129 9.36 -13.67 35.40
CA MET A 129 10.54 -13.08 34.75
C MET A 129 10.28 -12.87 33.25
N PRO A 130 11.01 -11.98 32.58
CA PRO A 130 10.90 -11.82 31.11
C PRO A 130 11.10 -13.13 30.34
N LEU A 131 11.95 -14.03 30.86
CA LEU A 131 12.20 -15.36 30.31
C LEU A 131 10.91 -16.22 30.31
N ASP A 132 10.13 -16.17 31.40
CA ASP A 132 8.90 -16.97 31.53
C ASP A 132 7.87 -16.57 30.46
N TYR A 133 7.70 -15.25 30.21
CA TYR A 133 6.84 -14.74 29.11
C TYR A 133 7.35 -15.18 27.74
N SER A 134 8.68 -15.14 27.53
CA SER A 134 9.29 -15.54 26.27
C SER A 134 9.12 -17.04 26.01
N LEU A 135 9.32 -17.87 27.02
CA LEU A 135 9.10 -19.32 26.91
C LEU A 135 7.64 -19.66 26.64
N PHE A 136 6.72 -18.96 27.30
CA PHE A 136 5.29 -19.14 27.08
C PHE A 136 4.87 -18.84 25.63
N LEU A 137 5.33 -17.69 25.11
CA LEU A 137 5.05 -17.27 23.73
C LEU A 137 5.69 -18.23 22.72
N LEU A 138 6.95 -18.58 22.93
CA LEU A 138 7.70 -19.46 22.03
C LEU A 138 7.13 -20.89 22.03
N ASN A 139 6.70 -21.39 23.21
CA ASN A 139 6.01 -22.69 23.32
C ASN A 139 4.74 -22.72 22.47
N THR A 140 3.92 -21.66 22.56
CA THR A 140 2.69 -21.54 21.79
C THR A 140 2.98 -21.44 20.28
N ALA A 141 4.01 -20.67 19.89
CA ALA A 141 4.40 -20.50 18.50
C ALA A 141 4.95 -21.81 17.88
N LEU A 142 5.80 -22.53 18.59
CA LEU A 142 6.35 -23.81 18.13
C LEU A 142 5.25 -24.87 18.02
N TYR A 143 4.38 -24.98 19.02
CA TYR A 143 3.24 -25.90 18.97
C TYR A 143 2.35 -25.60 17.77
N PHE A 144 2.01 -24.35 17.55
CA PHE A 144 1.19 -23.95 16.40
C PHE A 144 1.90 -24.28 15.07
N GLY A 145 3.17 -23.91 14.93
CA GLY A 145 3.96 -24.14 13.72
C GLY A 145 4.05 -25.62 13.35
N PHE A 146 4.40 -26.50 14.30
CA PHE A 146 4.46 -27.93 14.06
C PHE A 146 3.09 -28.56 13.84
N SER A 147 2.06 -28.09 14.56
CA SER A 147 0.69 -28.54 14.32
C SER A 147 0.20 -28.21 12.93
N MET A 148 0.49 -26.99 12.43
CA MET A 148 0.19 -26.61 11.04
C MET A 148 0.92 -27.49 10.03
N ARG A 149 2.19 -27.84 10.27
CA ARG A 149 2.98 -28.75 9.45
C ARG A 149 2.31 -30.13 9.35
N PHE A 150 1.82 -30.66 10.47
CA PHE A 150 1.16 -31.98 10.49
C PHE A 150 -0.24 -31.93 9.87
N LEU A 151 -1.03 -30.92 10.19
CA LEU A 151 -2.39 -30.77 9.64
C LEU A 151 -2.40 -30.48 8.15
N GLY A 152 -1.33 -29.90 7.60
CA GLY A 152 -1.17 -29.69 6.16
C GLY A 152 -1.18 -30.99 5.33
N GLU A 153 -0.90 -32.14 5.97
CA GLU A 153 -1.00 -33.45 5.31
C GLU A 153 -2.45 -34.00 5.28
N LEU A 154 -3.36 -33.43 6.05
CA LEU A 154 -4.76 -33.89 6.11
C LEU A 154 -5.67 -33.05 5.25
N ASP A 155 -5.93 -31.84 5.63
CA ASP A 155 -6.78 -30.86 4.94
C ASP A 155 -6.55 -29.48 5.56
N THR A 156 -6.54 -28.44 4.74
CA THR A 156 -6.41 -27.06 5.16
C THR A 156 -7.53 -26.59 6.10
N ARG A 157 -8.72 -27.18 5.98
CA ARG A 157 -9.89 -26.81 6.81
C ARG A 157 -9.70 -27.08 8.32
N VAL A 158 -8.87 -28.05 8.67
CA VAL A 158 -8.62 -28.39 10.08
C VAL A 158 -7.70 -27.36 10.76
N GLY A 159 -6.86 -26.68 9.98
CA GLY A 159 -5.94 -25.65 10.50
C GLY A 159 -6.65 -24.48 11.17
N GLY A 160 -7.73 -23.98 10.57
CA GLY A 160 -8.53 -22.90 11.17
C GLY A 160 -9.20 -23.30 12.48
N LEU A 161 -9.64 -24.57 12.59
CA LEU A 161 -10.20 -25.10 13.84
C LEU A 161 -9.15 -25.08 14.98
N LEU A 162 -7.89 -25.38 14.68
CA LEU A 162 -6.81 -25.27 15.67
C LEU A 162 -6.61 -23.83 16.16
N CYS A 163 -6.65 -22.84 15.25
CA CYS A 163 -6.59 -21.42 15.64
C CYS A 163 -7.73 -21.06 16.60
N VAL A 164 -8.96 -21.45 16.28
CA VAL A 164 -10.14 -21.19 17.13
C VAL A 164 -9.99 -21.90 18.48
N LEU A 165 -9.52 -23.16 18.51
CA LEU A 165 -9.30 -23.91 19.74
C LEU A 165 -8.25 -23.24 20.63
N LEU A 166 -7.11 -22.83 20.06
CA LEU A 166 -6.06 -22.13 20.81
C LEU A 166 -6.54 -20.77 21.32
N ALA A 167 -7.30 -20.02 20.53
CA ALA A 167 -7.91 -18.80 20.99
C ALA A 167 -8.87 -19.08 22.16
N ALA A 168 -9.76 -20.06 22.05
CA ALA A 168 -10.73 -20.42 23.08
C ALA A 168 -10.05 -20.84 24.40
N VAL A 169 -9.03 -21.69 24.35
CA VAL A 169 -8.26 -22.11 25.51
C VAL A 169 -7.62 -20.90 26.21
N ASN A 170 -6.97 -20.02 25.44
CA ASN A 170 -6.32 -18.83 26.00
C ASN A 170 -7.35 -17.79 26.54
N VAL A 171 -8.54 -17.68 25.94
CA VAL A 171 -9.64 -16.87 26.49
C VAL A 171 -10.07 -17.37 27.86
N VAL A 172 -10.24 -18.70 28.03
CA VAL A 172 -10.62 -19.29 29.32
C VAL A 172 -9.59 -18.96 30.40
N PHE A 173 -8.29 -19.12 30.08
CA PHE A 173 -7.23 -18.75 31.03
C PHE A 173 -7.18 -17.24 31.27
N ALA A 174 -7.32 -16.41 30.25
CA ALA A 174 -7.35 -14.95 30.40
C ALA A 174 -8.50 -14.51 31.33
N LEU A 175 -9.71 -15.02 31.13
CA LEU A 175 -10.87 -14.72 31.98
C LEU A 175 -10.69 -15.23 33.41
N ARG A 176 -10.12 -16.43 33.57
CA ARG A 176 -9.87 -17.02 34.87
C ARG A 176 -8.84 -16.20 35.66
N PHE A 177 -7.75 -15.80 35.00
CA PHE A 177 -6.68 -15.03 35.61
C PHE A 177 -7.03 -13.55 35.79
N PHE A 178 -7.86 -12.99 34.94
CA PHE A 178 -8.35 -11.61 35.12
C PHE A 178 -9.11 -11.41 36.46
N ARG A 179 -9.80 -12.45 36.92
CA ARG A 179 -10.57 -12.45 38.19
C ARG A 179 -9.70 -12.74 39.41
N ASP A 180 -8.47 -13.20 39.23
CA ASP A 180 -7.56 -13.53 40.32
C ASP A 180 -6.52 -12.41 40.50
N GLU A 181 -6.63 -11.65 41.58
CA GLU A 181 -5.72 -10.55 41.90
C GLU A 181 -4.26 -11.00 42.11
N ARG A 182 -4.03 -12.31 42.28
CA ARG A 182 -2.69 -12.91 42.48
C ARG A 182 -1.90 -12.97 41.19
N VAL A 183 -2.58 -12.90 40.04
CA VAL A 183 -1.95 -13.02 38.71
C VAL A 183 -1.49 -11.68 38.20
N PRO A 184 -0.23 -11.55 37.77
CA PRO A 184 0.27 -10.31 37.18
C PRO A 184 -0.55 -9.90 35.94
N ARG A 185 -0.94 -8.64 35.86
CA ARG A 185 -1.69 -8.08 34.73
C ARG A 185 -0.99 -8.31 33.39
N ASN A 186 0.35 -8.33 33.37
CA ASN A 186 1.12 -8.59 32.17
C ASN A 186 0.87 -9.99 31.57
N LEU A 187 0.64 -11.02 32.41
CA LEU A 187 0.29 -12.35 31.92
C LEU A 187 -1.10 -12.35 31.28
N VAL A 188 -2.05 -11.65 31.86
CA VAL A 188 -3.40 -11.51 31.29
C VAL A 188 -3.32 -10.80 29.93
N TYR A 189 -2.52 -9.73 29.83
CA TYR A 189 -2.32 -9.04 28.55
C TYR A 189 -1.62 -9.90 27.50
N LEU A 190 -0.67 -10.76 27.93
CA LEU A 190 -0.04 -11.73 27.03
C LEU A 190 -1.07 -12.72 26.47
N LEU A 191 -1.92 -13.28 27.35
CA LEU A 191 -2.99 -14.19 26.93
C LEU A 191 -3.98 -13.52 25.97
N ILE A 192 -4.40 -12.28 26.26
CA ILE A 192 -5.24 -11.49 25.34
C ILE A 192 -4.54 -11.29 24.00
N GLY A 193 -3.24 -10.98 24.01
CA GLY A 193 -2.45 -10.84 22.79
C GLY A 193 -2.44 -12.12 21.94
N ILE A 194 -2.24 -13.28 22.59
CA ILE A 194 -2.28 -14.59 21.92
C ILE A 194 -3.66 -14.88 21.35
N VAL A 195 -4.74 -14.57 22.10
CA VAL A 195 -6.13 -14.72 21.61
C VAL A 195 -6.35 -13.91 20.36
N LEU A 196 -5.99 -12.62 20.38
CA LEU A 196 -6.14 -11.73 19.22
C LEU A 196 -5.32 -12.24 18.02
N THR A 197 -4.10 -12.71 18.28
CA THR A 197 -3.24 -13.28 17.23
C THR A 197 -3.88 -14.50 16.59
N PHE A 198 -4.45 -15.44 17.36
CA PHE A 198 -5.08 -16.63 16.79
C PHE A 198 -6.40 -16.35 16.10
N ILE A 199 -7.18 -15.37 16.56
CA ILE A 199 -8.37 -14.90 15.85
C ILE A 199 -7.97 -14.34 14.48
N SER A 200 -6.98 -13.44 14.44
CA SER A 200 -6.50 -12.85 13.18
C SER A 200 -5.85 -13.88 12.25
N LEU A 201 -5.12 -14.89 12.80
CA LEU A 201 -4.51 -15.96 12.02
C LEU A 201 -5.53 -16.98 11.50
N ALA A 202 -6.70 -17.10 12.12
CA ALA A 202 -7.74 -18.00 11.65
C ALA A 202 -8.17 -17.66 10.20
N ALA A 203 -8.17 -16.37 9.83
CA ALA A 203 -8.53 -15.93 8.49
C ALA A 203 -7.58 -16.47 7.41
N PRO A 204 -6.25 -16.20 7.42
CA PRO A 204 -5.36 -16.69 6.38
C PRO A 204 -5.15 -18.21 6.39
N VAL A 205 -5.48 -18.88 7.50
CA VAL A 205 -5.42 -20.36 7.59
C VAL A 205 -6.67 -21.04 7.04
N GLN A 206 -7.83 -20.39 7.15
CA GLN A 206 -9.12 -21.01 6.79
C GLN A 206 -9.75 -20.44 5.53
N LEU A 207 -9.43 -19.20 5.19
CA LEU A 207 -10.03 -18.47 4.08
C LEU A 207 -9.05 -18.34 2.93
N ASP A 208 -9.57 -18.27 1.72
CA ASP A 208 -8.78 -18.08 0.51
C ASP A 208 -8.98 -16.71 -0.11
N GLY A 209 -7.89 -16.12 -0.61
CA GLY A 209 -7.90 -14.90 -1.42
C GLY A 209 -8.63 -13.73 -0.75
N ASN A 210 -9.58 -13.15 -1.47
CA ASN A 210 -10.29 -11.92 -1.07
C ASN A 210 -11.02 -11.98 0.28
N TYR A 211 -11.40 -13.18 0.76
CA TYR A 211 -12.09 -13.33 2.05
C TYR A 211 -11.17 -12.99 3.24
N ILE A 212 -9.86 -13.19 3.11
CA ILE A 212 -8.87 -12.80 4.12
C ILE A 212 -8.91 -11.29 4.33
N THR A 213 -8.88 -10.54 3.22
CA THR A 213 -8.93 -9.07 3.24
C THR A 213 -10.23 -8.56 3.85
N LEU A 214 -11.38 -9.16 3.48
CA LEU A 214 -12.70 -8.80 4.04
C LEU A 214 -12.77 -9.06 5.55
N PHE A 215 -12.21 -10.18 6.02
CA PHE A 215 -12.16 -10.50 7.44
C PHE A 215 -11.32 -9.46 8.21
N TRP A 216 -10.10 -9.18 7.76
CA TRP A 216 -9.24 -8.20 8.41
C TRP A 216 -9.78 -6.77 8.33
N ALA A 217 -10.52 -6.43 7.26
CA ALA A 217 -11.22 -5.15 7.14
C ALA A 217 -12.29 -4.97 8.24
N ALA A 218 -13.07 -6.03 8.51
CA ALA A 218 -14.06 -6.03 9.60
C ALA A 218 -13.39 -6.07 10.97
N GLU A 219 -12.40 -6.93 11.16
CA GLU A 219 -11.68 -7.08 12.44
C GLU A 219 -10.98 -5.77 12.84
N GLY A 220 -10.31 -5.07 11.92
CA GLY A 220 -9.66 -3.79 12.18
C GLY A 220 -10.63 -2.75 12.77
N VAL A 221 -11.83 -2.63 12.21
CA VAL A 221 -12.88 -1.73 12.71
C VAL A 221 -13.34 -2.15 14.11
N LEU A 222 -13.60 -3.44 14.30
CA LEU A 222 -14.05 -3.99 15.59
C LEU A 222 -13.00 -3.78 16.68
N LEU A 223 -11.72 -3.99 16.38
CA LEU A 223 -10.63 -3.78 17.34
C LEU A 223 -10.49 -2.32 17.75
N VAL A 224 -10.60 -1.36 16.81
CA VAL A 224 -10.60 0.08 17.14
C VAL A 224 -11.78 0.42 18.04
N TRP A 225 -12.98 -0.06 17.71
CA TRP A 225 -14.17 0.16 18.53
C TRP A 225 -14.02 -0.46 19.93
N PHE A 226 -13.48 -1.67 20.02
CA PHE A 226 -13.25 -2.35 21.29
C PHE A 226 -12.16 -1.66 22.11
N ALA A 227 -11.09 -1.17 21.47
CA ALA A 227 -10.04 -0.40 22.12
C ALA A 227 -10.60 0.87 22.79
N GLN A 228 -11.51 1.58 22.11
CA GLN A 228 -12.20 2.74 22.70
C GLN A 228 -12.98 2.41 23.97
N ARG A 229 -13.64 1.24 23.99
CA ARG A 229 -14.47 0.81 25.12
C ARG A 229 -13.66 0.25 26.28
N SER A 230 -12.59 -0.48 25.99
CA SER A 230 -11.77 -1.18 26.98
C SER A 230 -10.62 -0.34 27.54
N GLY A 231 -10.12 0.64 26.80
CA GLY A 231 -8.90 1.41 27.14
C GLY A 231 -7.61 0.58 27.11
N ILE A 232 -7.63 -0.64 26.54
CA ILE A 232 -6.49 -1.56 26.54
C ILE A 232 -5.55 -1.20 25.40
N LYS A 233 -4.36 -0.68 25.70
CA LYS A 233 -3.35 -0.28 24.71
C LYS A 233 -2.92 -1.43 23.79
N LEU A 234 -2.95 -2.67 24.24
CA LEU A 234 -2.62 -3.84 23.41
C LEU A 234 -3.62 -4.01 22.27
N VAL A 235 -4.93 -3.86 22.54
CA VAL A 235 -6.00 -3.95 21.52
C VAL A 235 -5.88 -2.80 20.52
N GLU A 236 -5.54 -1.62 21.01
CA GLU A 236 -5.27 -0.43 20.19
C GLU A 236 -4.15 -0.69 19.17
N ARG A 237 -3.02 -1.24 19.63
CA ARG A 237 -1.89 -1.61 18.75
C ARG A 237 -2.23 -2.76 17.81
N ALA A 238 -2.97 -3.75 18.29
CA ALA A 238 -3.45 -4.86 17.47
C ALA A 238 -4.33 -4.38 16.31
N SER A 239 -5.20 -3.38 16.54
CA SER A 239 -6.03 -2.81 15.48
C SER A 239 -5.21 -2.22 14.34
N MET A 240 -4.10 -1.55 14.66
CA MET A 240 -3.19 -0.99 13.64
C MET A 240 -2.45 -2.09 12.89
N ALA A 241 -2.01 -3.14 13.60
CA ALA A 241 -1.34 -4.29 12.97
C ALA A 241 -2.28 -5.03 12.01
N VAL A 242 -3.52 -5.31 12.42
CA VAL A 242 -4.53 -5.96 11.56
C VAL A 242 -4.88 -5.08 10.36
N THR A 243 -4.97 -3.75 10.55
CA THR A 243 -5.19 -2.84 9.41
C THR A 243 -4.02 -2.85 8.44
N ALA A 244 -2.78 -2.93 8.91
CA ALA A 244 -1.62 -3.06 8.02
C ALA A 244 -1.66 -4.39 7.24
N LEU A 245 -2.01 -5.51 7.90
CA LEU A 245 -2.21 -6.81 7.24
C LEU A 245 -3.33 -6.75 6.20
N MET A 246 -4.45 -6.09 6.50
CA MET A 246 -5.54 -5.86 5.56
C MET A 246 -5.07 -5.09 4.32
N VAL A 247 -4.29 -4.03 4.50
CA VAL A 247 -3.75 -3.25 3.37
C VAL A 247 -2.81 -4.10 2.50
N VAL A 248 -1.91 -4.87 3.12
CA VAL A 248 -1.01 -5.79 2.39
C VAL A 248 -1.82 -6.83 1.60
N SER A 249 -2.78 -7.48 2.25
CA SER A 249 -3.66 -8.46 1.60
C SER A 249 -4.44 -7.85 0.43
N LEU A 250 -4.98 -6.64 0.62
CA LEU A 250 -5.68 -5.93 -0.45
C LEU A 250 -4.78 -5.64 -1.64
N VAL A 251 -3.54 -5.20 -1.41
CA VAL A 251 -2.57 -4.95 -2.49
C VAL A 251 -2.27 -6.25 -3.26
N MET A 252 -2.14 -7.38 -2.55
CA MET A 252 -1.98 -8.69 -3.19
C MET A 252 -3.21 -9.09 -4.02
N ASP A 253 -4.42 -8.87 -3.50
CA ASP A 253 -5.67 -9.14 -4.23
C ASP A 253 -5.79 -8.29 -5.49
N LEU A 254 -5.39 -7.01 -5.46
CA LEU A 254 -5.42 -6.12 -6.62
C LEU A 254 -4.51 -6.60 -7.77
N GLY A 255 -3.47 -7.38 -7.46
CA GLY A 255 -2.64 -8.05 -8.48
C GLY A 255 -3.43 -8.98 -9.41
N GLN A 256 -4.59 -9.48 -8.96
CA GLN A 256 -5.46 -10.35 -9.76
C GLN A 256 -6.12 -9.62 -10.95
N TYR A 257 -6.19 -8.29 -10.96
CA TYR A 257 -6.62 -7.52 -12.15
C TYR A 257 -5.67 -7.69 -13.35
N SER A 258 -4.42 -8.06 -13.10
CA SER A 258 -3.42 -8.34 -14.14
C SER A 258 -3.46 -9.78 -14.65
N ALA A 259 -4.30 -10.65 -14.07
CA ALA A 259 -4.46 -12.04 -14.51
C ALA A 259 -5.14 -12.11 -15.89
N PRO A 260 -4.93 -13.20 -16.67
CA PRO A 260 -5.50 -13.36 -18.00
C PRO A 260 -7.02 -13.12 -18.02
N ARG A 261 -7.48 -12.40 -19.03
CA ARG A 261 -8.84 -11.83 -19.22
C ARG A 261 -10.00 -12.85 -19.30
N HIS A 262 -9.78 -14.10 -18.94
CA HIS A 262 -10.80 -15.18 -19.01
C HIS A 262 -11.89 -15.08 -17.92
N LEU A 263 -11.69 -14.26 -16.89
CA LEU A 263 -12.68 -14.03 -15.85
C LEU A 263 -13.60 -12.88 -16.29
N ALA A 264 -14.82 -13.20 -16.70
CA ALA A 264 -15.85 -12.18 -16.99
C ALA A 264 -16.35 -11.56 -15.69
N LEU A 265 -15.60 -10.57 -15.15
CA LEU A 265 -16.01 -9.83 -13.95
C LEU A 265 -17.13 -8.84 -14.29
N LEU A 266 -18.21 -8.85 -13.52
CA LEU A 266 -19.29 -7.85 -13.64
C LEU A 266 -18.79 -6.47 -13.18
N PRO A 267 -19.19 -5.37 -13.86
CA PRO A 267 -18.83 -4.02 -13.44
C PRO A 267 -19.28 -3.74 -12.01
N LEU A 268 -18.36 -3.26 -11.16
CA LEU A 268 -18.57 -2.87 -9.75
C LEU A 268 -19.07 -4.00 -8.81
N VAL A 269 -19.72 -5.05 -9.34
CA VAL A 269 -20.26 -6.18 -8.57
C VAL A 269 -19.39 -7.41 -8.78
N ASN A 270 -18.10 -7.25 -8.57
CA ASN A 270 -17.14 -8.34 -8.64
C ASN A 270 -16.34 -8.43 -7.33
N ARG A 271 -15.74 -9.61 -7.11
CA ARG A 271 -15.01 -9.89 -5.86
C ARG A 271 -13.88 -8.90 -5.59
N LEU A 272 -13.15 -8.45 -6.63
CA LEU A 272 -12.00 -7.57 -6.48
C LEU A 272 -12.43 -6.15 -6.11
N PHE A 273 -13.44 -5.61 -6.79
CA PHE A 273 -13.98 -4.28 -6.48
C PHE A 273 -14.64 -4.24 -5.10
N ILE A 274 -15.45 -5.26 -4.75
CA ILE A 274 -16.11 -5.36 -3.44
C ILE A 274 -15.05 -5.40 -2.32
N THR A 275 -13.99 -6.19 -2.49
CA THR A 275 -12.90 -6.27 -1.51
C THR A 275 -12.19 -4.93 -1.36
N GLY A 276 -11.87 -4.27 -2.49
CA GLY A 276 -11.30 -2.93 -2.49
C GLY A 276 -12.19 -1.91 -1.78
N ALA A 277 -13.48 -1.89 -2.12
CA ALA A 277 -14.47 -1.00 -1.50
C ALA A 277 -14.60 -1.26 0.01
N ALA A 278 -14.61 -2.52 0.44
CA ALA A 278 -14.66 -2.89 1.86
C ALA A 278 -13.40 -2.43 2.62
N GLY A 279 -12.22 -2.59 2.04
CA GLY A 279 -10.97 -2.10 2.63
C GLY A 279 -10.95 -0.57 2.78
N ILE A 280 -11.39 0.16 1.76
CA ILE A 280 -11.53 1.62 1.80
C ILE A 280 -12.55 2.06 2.85
N LEU A 281 -13.71 1.39 2.91
CA LEU A 281 -14.74 1.64 3.92
C LEU A 281 -14.20 1.39 5.33
N SER A 282 -13.46 0.31 5.54
CA SER A 282 -12.81 0.00 6.82
C SER A 282 -11.87 1.14 7.26
N LEU A 283 -11.00 1.62 6.37
CA LEU A 283 -10.12 2.76 6.66
C LEU A 283 -10.90 4.03 6.99
N ALA A 284 -11.99 4.31 6.27
CA ALA A 284 -12.85 5.47 6.52
C ALA A 284 -13.58 5.39 7.86
N LEU A 285 -14.07 4.20 8.24
CA LEU A 285 -14.70 3.96 9.53
C LEU A 285 -13.69 4.10 10.68
N GLN A 286 -12.50 3.51 10.53
CA GLN A 286 -11.42 3.65 11.51
C GLN A 286 -10.97 5.12 11.66
N TYR A 287 -10.84 5.87 10.55
CA TYR A 287 -10.58 7.32 10.59
C TYR A 287 -11.60 8.08 11.44
N ARG A 288 -12.90 7.71 11.34
CA ARG A 288 -13.96 8.31 12.15
C ARG A 288 -13.88 7.88 13.61
N LEU A 289 -13.67 6.59 13.88
CA LEU A 289 -13.55 6.06 15.23
C LEU A 289 -12.38 6.71 15.98
N TRP A 290 -11.21 6.87 15.34
CA TRP A 290 -10.07 7.54 15.94
C TRP A 290 -10.33 9.01 16.30
N ALA A 291 -11.35 9.64 15.79
CA ALA A 291 -11.75 10.99 16.22
C ALA A 291 -12.28 11.05 17.67
N GLY A 292 -12.63 9.91 18.27
CA GLY A 292 -13.10 9.83 19.65
C GLY A 292 -11.99 9.88 20.71
N TRP A 293 -10.70 9.83 20.32
CA TRP A 293 -9.56 10.01 21.25
C TRP A 293 -9.11 11.46 21.32
N SER A 294 -8.43 11.82 22.43
CA SER A 294 -7.79 13.12 22.55
C SER A 294 -6.71 13.30 21.47
N ARG A 295 -6.45 14.53 21.06
CA ARG A 295 -5.42 14.84 20.06
C ARG A 295 -4.00 14.53 20.54
N GLU A 296 -3.77 14.56 21.84
CA GLU A 296 -2.49 14.30 22.49
C GLU A 296 -2.24 12.81 22.76
N HIS A 297 -3.28 11.96 22.58
CA HIS A 297 -3.11 10.53 22.74
C HIS A 297 -2.12 9.97 21.71
N GLU A 298 -1.16 9.18 22.19
CA GLU A 298 -0.12 8.53 21.38
C GLU A 298 -0.37 7.01 21.31
N PRO A 299 -1.00 6.52 20.24
CA PRO A 299 -1.18 5.09 20.00
C PRO A 299 0.15 4.34 19.88
N LEU A 300 1.13 4.97 19.25
CA LEU A 300 2.51 4.51 19.14
C LEU A 300 3.45 5.64 19.56
N PRO A 301 4.67 5.33 20.07
CA PRO A 301 5.66 6.33 20.39
C PRO A 301 5.93 7.27 19.21
N GLY A 302 5.75 8.58 19.42
CA GLY A 302 5.95 9.59 18.40
C GLY A 302 4.83 9.74 17.35
N MET A 303 3.73 8.99 17.46
CA MET A 303 2.57 9.07 16.57
C MET A 303 1.33 9.51 17.34
N ASN A 304 0.86 10.72 17.11
CA ASN A 304 -0.39 11.22 17.70
C ASN A 304 -1.62 10.87 16.85
N VAL A 305 -2.81 11.01 17.43
CA VAL A 305 -4.09 10.71 16.77
C VAL A 305 -4.29 11.49 15.45
N PRO A 306 -4.02 12.82 15.36
CA PRO A 306 -4.11 13.54 14.10
C PRO A 306 -3.23 12.95 12.99
N MET A 307 -2.01 12.55 13.31
CA MET A 307 -1.08 11.93 12.34
C MET A 307 -1.59 10.57 11.88
N LEU A 308 -2.05 9.72 12.81
CA LEU A 308 -2.63 8.42 12.50
C LEU A 308 -3.86 8.55 11.61
N ARG A 309 -4.77 9.46 11.94
CA ARG A 309 -5.94 9.77 11.10
C ARG A 309 -5.55 10.26 9.71
N GLY A 310 -4.52 11.10 9.62
CA GLY A 310 -3.96 11.52 8.33
C GLY A 310 -3.49 10.34 7.50
N LEU A 311 -2.81 9.37 8.11
CA LEU A 311 -2.36 8.14 7.45
C LEU A 311 -3.54 7.31 6.91
N TYR A 312 -4.59 7.10 7.71
CA TYR A 312 -5.80 6.40 7.26
C TYR A 312 -6.50 7.11 6.09
N ALA A 313 -6.60 8.45 6.14
CA ALA A 313 -7.17 9.24 5.06
C ALA A 313 -6.36 9.13 3.77
N ILE A 314 -5.03 9.22 3.86
CA ILE A 314 -4.13 9.05 2.72
C ILE A 314 -4.26 7.63 2.16
N ALA A 315 -4.20 6.61 3.00
CA ALA A 315 -4.33 5.21 2.57
C ALA A 315 -5.67 4.96 1.86
N ALA A 316 -6.79 5.44 2.42
CA ALA A 316 -8.11 5.33 1.80
C ALA A 316 -8.18 6.05 0.44
N THR A 317 -7.56 7.24 0.34
CA THR A 317 -7.51 8.01 -0.91
C THR A 317 -6.66 7.30 -1.97
N VAL A 318 -5.47 6.83 -1.61
CA VAL A 318 -4.57 6.13 -2.54
C VAL A 318 -5.19 4.81 -3.01
N LEU A 319 -5.72 4.01 -2.09
CA LEU A 319 -6.37 2.74 -2.44
C LEU A 319 -7.64 2.97 -3.26
N GLY A 320 -8.43 4.01 -2.96
CA GLY A 320 -9.60 4.39 -3.75
C GLY A 320 -9.24 4.76 -5.19
N PHE A 321 -8.13 5.47 -5.37
CA PHE A 321 -7.59 5.76 -6.70
C PHE A 321 -7.19 4.48 -7.45
N ILE A 322 -6.40 3.61 -6.80
CA ILE A 322 -5.89 2.38 -7.42
C ILE A 322 -7.05 1.44 -7.78
N VAL A 323 -7.96 1.16 -6.85
CA VAL A 323 -9.13 0.29 -7.06
C VAL A 323 -10.00 0.82 -8.19
N GLY A 324 -10.31 2.12 -8.18
CA GLY A 324 -11.14 2.75 -9.22
C GLY A 324 -10.48 2.71 -10.60
N LEU A 325 -9.17 2.99 -10.68
CA LEU A 325 -8.43 2.97 -11.95
C LEU A 325 -8.29 1.55 -12.52
N LEU A 326 -8.01 0.56 -11.66
CA LEU A 326 -7.89 -0.83 -12.09
C LEU A 326 -9.23 -1.38 -12.57
N GLU A 327 -10.31 -1.13 -11.84
CA GLU A 327 -11.66 -1.52 -12.25
C GLU A 327 -12.06 -0.88 -13.59
N LEU A 328 -11.84 0.44 -13.72
CA LEU A 328 -12.14 1.15 -14.96
C LEU A 328 -11.38 0.56 -16.15
N ASN A 329 -10.07 0.40 -16.01
CA ASN A 329 -9.24 -0.17 -17.08
C ASN A 329 -9.67 -1.58 -17.42
N TYR A 330 -9.91 -2.44 -16.42
CA TYR A 330 -10.34 -3.82 -16.64
C TYR A 330 -11.67 -3.91 -17.40
N GLN A 331 -12.66 -3.07 -17.07
CA GLN A 331 -13.97 -3.08 -17.73
C GLN A 331 -13.90 -2.50 -19.13
N LEU A 332 -13.18 -1.40 -19.32
CA LEU A 332 -13.08 -0.72 -20.61
C LEU A 332 -12.22 -1.48 -21.63
N ASP A 333 -11.16 -2.13 -21.17
CA ASP A 333 -10.26 -2.92 -22.02
C ASP A 333 -10.94 -4.11 -22.73
N ARG A 334 -12.16 -4.46 -22.30
CA ARG A 334 -13.01 -5.49 -22.94
C ARG A 334 -13.87 -4.97 -24.07
N ILE A 335 -14.12 -3.67 -24.12
CA ILE A 335 -15.10 -3.04 -25.02
C ILE A 335 -14.50 -1.92 -25.86
N LEU A 336 -13.34 -1.40 -25.49
CA LEU A 336 -12.68 -0.28 -26.16
C LEU A 336 -11.27 -0.66 -26.62
N PRO A 337 -10.77 -0.05 -27.70
CA PRO A 337 -9.37 -0.15 -28.10
C PRO A 337 -8.42 0.44 -27.04
N ASP A 338 -7.19 -0.06 -26.96
CA ASP A 338 -6.17 0.31 -25.96
C ASP A 338 -5.96 1.83 -25.85
N GLY A 339 -5.98 2.56 -26.97
CA GLY A 339 -5.85 4.01 -27.00
C GLY A 339 -7.02 4.71 -26.32
N SER A 340 -8.24 4.25 -26.53
CA SER A 340 -9.44 4.80 -25.88
C SER A 340 -9.48 4.48 -24.39
N VAL A 341 -9.03 3.30 -23.99
CA VAL A 341 -8.88 2.93 -22.56
C VAL A 341 -7.88 3.85 -21.85
N ALA A 342 -6.73 4.11 -22.47
CA ALA A 342 -5.73 5.02 -21.93
C ALA A 342 -6.27 6.45 -21.75
N MET A 343 -7.05 6.95 -22.71
CA MET A 343 -7.70 8.27 -22.62
C MET A 343 -8.76 8.32 -21.51
N ALA A 344 -9.57 7.27 -21.36
CA ALA A 344 -10.53 7.15 -20.26
C ALA A 344 -9.83 7.09 -18.90
N GLY A 345 -8.71 6.36 -18.79
CA GLY A 345 -7.86 6.33 -17.61
C GLY A 345 -7.36 7.72 -17.24
N MET A 346 -6.93 8.52 -18.21
CA MET A 346 -6.51 9.91 -17.98
C MET A 346 -7.68 10.79 -17.50
N ALA A 347 -8.87 10.64 -18.08
CA ALA A 347 -10.05 11.34 -17.61
C ALA A 347 -10.38 10.98 -16.15
N PHE A 348 -10.27 9.71 -15.78
CA PHE A 348 -10.45 9.27 -14.39
C PHE A 348 -9.41 9.90 -13.45
N ILE A 349 -8.13 9.92 -13.82
CA ILE A 349 -7.04 10.56 -13.03
C ILE A 349 -7.39 12.02 -12.75
N LEU A 350 -7.76 12.78 -13.80
CA LEU A 350 -8.10 14.20 -13.68
C LEU A 350 -9.34 14.43 -12.79
N LEU A 351 -10.39 13.64 -13.00
CA LEU A 351 -11.62 13.71 -12.19
C LEU A 351 -11.32 13.39 -10.72
N TYR A 352 -10.56 12.33 -10.47
CA TYR A 352 -10.20 11.92 -9.11
C TYR A 352 -9.40 13.01 -8.38
N LEU A 353 -8.43 13.61 -9.04
CA LEU A 353 -7.64 14.73 -8.49
C LEU A 353 -8.51 15.95 -8.17
N LEU A 354 -9.48 16.30 -9.03
CA LEU A 354 -10.43 17.37 -8.76
C LEU A 354 -11.32 17.08 -7.55
N LEU A 355 -11.74 15.81 -7.37
CA LEU A 355 -12.49 15.37 -6.20
C LEU A 355 -11.63 15.44 -4.91
N VAL A 356 -10.38 14.96 -4.96
CA VAL A 356 -9.46 15.03 -3.82
C VAL A 356 -9.21 16.49 -3.41
N ASP A 357 -8.99 17.39 -4.37
CA ASP A 357 -8.83 18.83 -4.06
C ASP A 357 -10.11 19.42 -3.44
N ARG A 358 -11.28 19.08 -3.97
CA ARG A 358 -12.56 19.60 -3.44
C ARG A 358 -12.78 19.21 -1.98
N TYR A 359 -12.50 17.95 -1.62
CA TYR A 359 -12.70 17.44 -0.25
C TYR A 359 -11.51 17.77 0.68
N GLY A 360 -10.31 17.94 0.13
CA GLY A 360 -9.08 18.26 0.88
C GLY A 360 -8.86 19.75 1.18
N ARG A 361 -9.82 20.63 0.90
CA ARG A 361 -9.65 22.11 1.06
C ARG A 361 -9.22 22.55 2.45
N ASN A 362 -9.69 21.84 3.48
CA ASN A 362 -9.36 22.13 4.88
C ASN A 362 -8.14 21.33 5.39
N ALA A 363 -7.44 20.63 4.51
CA ALA A 363 -6.26 19.86 4.88
C ALA A 363 -5.05 20.78 5.19
N ALA A 364 -4.08 20.21 5.90
CA ALA A 364 -2.83 20.90 6.21
C ALA A 364 -2.09 21.36 4.94
N GLN A 365 -1.31 22.42 5.05
CA GLN A 365 -0.57 23.01 3.92
C GLN A 365 0.30 21.96 3.17
N ALA A 366 0.94 21.04 3.90
CA ALA A 366 1.73 19.96 3.32
C ALA A 366 0.91 19.05 2.37
N VAL A 367 -0.34 18.72 2.75
CA VAL A 367 -1.24 17.92 1.92
C VAL A 367 -1.61 18.69 0.65
N ARG A 368 -1.89 19.98 0.77
CA ARG A 368 -2.19 20.83 -0.39
C ARG A 368 -1.00 20.93 -1.35
N MET A 369 0.23 21.04 -0.84
CA MET A 369 1.44 21.03 -1.68
C MET A 369 1.62 19.68 -2.39
N ALA A 370 1.36 18.56 -1.71
CA ALA A 370 1.40 17.24 -2.33
C ALA A 370 0.37 17.09 -3.46
N VAL A 371 -0.86 17.58 -3.26
CA VAL A 371 -1.90 17.63 -4.31
C VAL A 371 -1.45 18.50 -5.48
N GLY A 372 -0.78 19.64 -5.21
CA GLY A 372 -0.17 20.47 -6.25
C GLY A 372 0.90 19.74 -7.08
N GLY A 373 1.72 18.92 -6.43
CA GLY A 373 2.68 18.04 -7.12
C GLY A 373 1.99 16.99 -8.01
N LEU A 374 0.89 16.40 -7.53
CA LEU A 374 0.08 15.47 -8.32
C LEU A 374 -0.58 16.16 -9.53
N PHE A 375 -0.99 17.42 -9.41
CA PHE A 375 -1.46 18.20 -10.54
C PHE A 375 -0.37 18.38 -11.60
N ALA A 376 0.85 18.72 -11.19
CA ALA A 376 1.97 18.84 -12.12
C ALA A 376 2.27 17.50 -12.84
N LEU A 377 2.21 16.39 -12.12
CA LEU A 377 2.36 15.05 -12.69
C LEU A 377 1.22 14.73 -13.69
N ALA A 378 -0.02 15.07 -13.35
CA ALA A 378 -1.16 14.86 -14.25
C ALA A 378 -1.02 15.67 -15.55
N PHE A 379 -0.52 16.91 -15.48
CA PHE A 379 -0.18 17.69 -16.69
C PHE A 379 0.90 17.00 -17.52
N LEU A 380 1.95 16.49 -16.88
CA LEU A 380 3.01 15.78 -17.58
C LEU A 380 2.47 14.53 -18.28
N LEU A 381 1.66 13.75 -17.59
CA LEU A 381 1.03 12.55 -18.14
C LEU A 381 0.08 12.90 -19.31
N PHE A 382 -0.63 14.03 -19.23
CA PHE A 382 -1.51 14.46 -20.32
C PHE A 382 -0.71 14.82 -21.56
N ILE A 383 0.34 15.64 -21.44
CA ILE A 383 1.12 16.08 -22.60
C ILE A 383 2.03 15.00 -23.19
N THR A 384 2.26 13.90 -22.48
CA THR A 384 3.10 12.78 -22.96
C THR A 384 2.24 11.56 -23.27
N TRP A 385 1.76 10.87 -22.27
CA TRP A 385 1.09 9.57 -22.38
C TRP A 385 -0.29 9.66 -23.03
N HIS A 386 -1.14 10.63 -22.62
CA HIS A 386 -2.48 10.81 -23.20
C HIS A 386 -2.39 11.24 -24.68
N TYR A 387 -1.51 12.19 -24.99
CA TYR A 387 -1.29 12.64 -26.36
C TYR A 387 -0.83 11.47 -27.27
N ASP A 388 0.15 10.70 -26.84
CA ASP A 388 0.66 9.56 -27.61
C ASP A 388 -0.42 8.47 -27.78
N ALA A 389 -1.21 8.16 -26.75
CA ALA A 389 -2.34 7.24 -26.84
C ALA A 389 -3.41 7.73 -27.82
N GLY A 390 -3.80 9.01 -27.76
CA GLY A 390 -4.74 9.63 -28.67
C GLY A 390 -4.27 9.59 -30.11
N MET A 391 -3.01 9.93 -30.34
CA MET A 391 -2.42 9.90 -31.69
C MET A 391 -2.30 8.48 -32.27
N ARG A 392 -1.99 7.47 -31.44
CA ARG A 392 -2.02 6.07 -31.89
C ARG A 392 -3.41 5.63 -32.28
N GLN A 393 -4.40 5.89 -31.45
CA GLN A 393 -5.81 5.54 -31.72
C GLN A 393 -6.33 6.22 -32.97
N LEU A 394 -6.07 7.53 -33.14
CA LEU A 394 -6.50 8.27 -34.29
C LEU A 394 -5.85 7.75 -35.60
N ARG A 395 -4.59 7.34 -35.55
CA ARG A 395 -3.94 6.67 -36.67
C ARG A 395 -4.63 5.35 -37.03
N GLN A 396 -4.98 4.53 -36.03
CA GLN A 396 -5.70 3.27 -36.24
C GLN A 396 -7.06 3.51 -36.90
N VAL A 397 -7.80 4.52 -36.45
CA VAL A 397 -9.08 4.91 -37.07
C VAL A 397 -8.92 5.31 -38.52
N LEU A 398 -7.91 6.10 -38.84
CA LEU A 398 -7.63 6.54 -40.22
C LEU A 398 -7.21 5.40 -41.16
N THR A 399 -6.66 4.31 -40.62
CA THR A 399 -6.31 3.10 -41.39
C THR A 399 -7.44 2.05 -41.39
N GLY A 400 -8.66 2.39 -41.06
CA GLY A 400 -9.82 1.51 -41.10
C GLY A 400 -10.12 0.78 -39.81
N GLY A 401 -9.47 1.16 -38.70
CA GLY A 401 -9.76 0.63 -37.36
C GLY A 401 -11.05 1.19 -36.76
N ASP A 402 -11.43 0.63 -35.62
CA ASP A 402 -12.64 1.02 -34.88
C ASP A 402 -12.47 2.39 -34.19
N ASP A 403 -13.43 3.29 -34.36
CA ASP A 403 -13.49 4.64 -33.73
C ASP A 403 -14.27 4.64 -32.40
N THR A 404 -14.52 3.50 -31.82
CA THR A 404 -15.37 3.40 -30.64
C THR A 404 -14.83 4.25 -29.48
N GLY A 405 -15.53 5.34 -29.19
CA GLY A 405 -15.32 6.19 -28.03
C GLY A 405 -14.11 7.13 -28.06
N HIS A 406 -13.27 7.12 -29.11
CA HIS A 406 -12.06 7.95 -29.20
C HIS A 406 -12.33 9.43 -28.90
N MET A 407 -13.20 10.07 -29.68
CA MET A 407 -13.51 11.50 -29.54
C MET A 407 -14.11 11.83 -28.18
N VAL A 408 -15.04 11.00 -27.71
CA VAL A 408 -15.69 11.22 -26.40
C VAL A 408 -14.68 11.18 -25.27
N MET A 409 -13.79 10.17 -25.24
CA MET A 409 -12.78 10.03 -24.18
C MET A 409 -11.75 11.15 -24.22
N HIS A 410 -11.29 11.53 -25.42
CA HIS A 410 -10.33 12.62 -25.61
C HIS A 410 -10.88 13.96 -25.11
N TYR A 411 -12.05 14.38 -25.58
CA TYR A 411 -12.62 15.68 -25.18
C TYR A 411 -13.13 15.70 -23.74
N THR A 412 -13.51 14.55 -23.17
CA THR A 412 -13.80 14.44 -21.73
C THR A 412 -12.55 14.70 -20.91
N ALA A 413 -11.41 14.07 -21.26
CA ALA A 413 -10.15 14.30 -20.60
C ALA A 413 -9.68 15.77 -20.75
N LEU A 414 -9.82 16.35 -21.93
CA LEU A 414 -9.48 17.75 -22.19
C LEU A 414 -10.35 18.71 -21.36
N ALA A 415 -11.66 18.50 -21.27
CA ALA A 415 -12.55 19.31 -20.44
C ALA A 415 -12.18 19.25 -18.96
N LEU A 416 -11.84 18.06 -18.44
CA LEU A 416 -11.36 17.88 -17.06
C LEU A 416 -10.01 18.55 -16.85
N LEU A 417 -9.11 18.50 -17.83
CA LEU A 417 -7.83 19.21 -17.79
C LEU A 417 -8.03 20.73 -17.70
N VAL A 418 -8.94 21.29 -18.52
CA VAL A 418 -9.30 22.71 -18.46
C VAL A 418 -9.85 23.07 -17.08
N ALA A 419 -10.74 22.25 -16.52
CA ALA A 419 -11.23 22.44 -15.16
C ALA A 419 -10.10 22.42 -14.12
N LEU A 420 -9.13 21.53 -14.28
CA LEU A 420 -7.93 21.46 -13.42
C LEU A 420 -7.08 22.74 -13.58
N ILE A 421 -6.84 23.23 -14.79
CA ILE A 421 -6.11 24.49 -15.04
C ILE A 421 -6.80 25.66 -14.33
N ILE A 422 -8.13 25.79 -14.51
CA ILE A 422 -8.90 26.84 -13.83
C ILE A 422 -8.76 26.72 -12.31
N ARG A 423 -8.75 25.52 -11.78
CA ARG A 423 -8.58 25.27 -10.35
C ARG A 423 -7.18 25.66 -9.85
N VAL A 424 -6.14 25.29 -10.57
CA VAL A 424 -4.74 25.67 -10.29
C VAL A 424 -4.59 27.20 -10.37
N MET A 425 -5.20 27.85 -11.34
CA MET A 425 -5.19 29.32 -11.47
C MET A 425 -5.88 30.03 -10.29
N ARG A 426 -6.97 29.47 -9.76
CA ARG A 426 -7.61 30.01 -8.55
C ARG A 426 -6.72 29.81 -7.33
N TRP A 427 -6.12 28.64 -7.19
CA TRP A 427 -5.26 28.30 -6.08
C TRP A 427 -3.97 29.13 -6.03
N SER A 428 -3.38 29.41 -7.20
CA SER A 428 -2.21 30.28 -7.29
C SER A 428 -2.48 31.70 -6.82
N ARG A 429 -3.69 32.21 -7.05
CA ARG A 429 -4.11 33.55 -6.56
C ARG A 429 -4.25 33.61 -5.04
N GLU A 430 -4.60 32.48 -4.40
CA GLU A 430 -4.73 32.37 -2.94
C GLU A 430 -3.37 32.21 -2.24
N LEU A 431 -2.40 31.55 -2.89
CA LEU A 431 -1.12 31.15 -2.28
C LEU A 431 0.06 32.02 -2.68
N LEU A 432 0.03 32.61 -3.87
CA LEU A 432 1.15 33.35 -4.45
C LEU A 432 0.86 34.85 -4.47
N THR A 433 1.76 35.62 -3.89
CA THR A 433 1.72 37.09 -4.07
C THR A 433 2.11 37.44 -5.50
N VAL A 434 1.24 38.17 -6.20
CA VAL A 434 1.51 38.69 -7.55
C VAL A 434 2.81 39.51 -7.49
N ARG A 435 3.73 39.26 -8.46
CA ARG A 435 5.08 39.82 -8.56
C ARG A 435 6.17 39.12 -7.72
N SER A 436 5.87 38.08 -6.96
CA SER A 436 6.90 37.25 -6.35
C SER A 436 7.69 36.42 -7.39
N ALA A 437 8.88 35.94 -7.03
CA ALA A 437 9.65 35.03 -7.89
C ALA A 437 8.85 33.76 -8.23
N ASN A 438 8.13 33.20 -7.25
CA ASN A 438 7.28 32.03 -7.41
C ASN A 438 6.12 32.28 -8.40
N TRP A 439 5.51 33.46 -8.38
CA TRP A 439 4.50 33.86 -9.36
C TRP A 439 5.07 33.88 -10.78
N ASN A 440 6.29 34.38 -10.95
CA ASN A 440 6.94 34.45 -12.25
C ASN A 440 7.18 33.06 -12.82
N ILE A 441 7.70 32.12 -12.02
CA ILE A 441 7.89 30.72 -12.41
C ILE A 441 6.54 30.09 -12.79
N TYR A 442 5.53 30.27 -11.95
CA TYR A 442 4.18 29.79 -12.20
C TYR A 442 3.61 30.30 -13.53
N ALA A 443 3.74 31.59 -13.82
CA ALA A 443 3.26 32.18 -15.07
C ALA A 443 3.94 31.55 -16.30
N TRP A 444 5.27 31.32 -16.23
CA TRP A 444 6.02 30.61 -17.27
C TRP A 444 5.48 29.20 -17.47
N VAL A 445 5.35 28.44 -16.42
CA VAL A 445 4.87 27.03 -16.49
C VAL A 445 3.48 26.97 -17.11
N ILE A 446 2.53 27.76 -16.62
CA ILE A 446 1.14 27.73 -17.13
C ILE A 446 1.05 28.16 -18.59
N CYS A 447 1.71 29.27 -18.96
CA CYS A 447 1.68 29.73 -20.35
C CYS A 447 2.33 28.71 -21.30
N THR A 448 3.45 28.11 -20.90
CA THR A 448 4.12 27.05 -21.69
C THR A 448 3.22 25.82 -21.84
N LEU A 449 2.59 25.35 -20.76
CA LEU A 449 1.65 24.24 -20.83
C LEU A 449 0.46 24.52 -21.74
N LEU A 450 -0.11 25.72 -21.69
CA LEU A 450 -1.20 26.11 -22.58
C LEU A 450 -0.78 26.06 -24.06
N VAL A 451 0.44 26.54 -24.38
CA VAL A 451 0.97 26.48 -25.75
C VAL A 451 1.18 25.03 -26.20
N ILE A 452 1.74 24.17 -25.33
CA ILE A 452 1.94 22.75 -25.65
C ILE A 452 0.62 22.05 -25.89
N ILE A 453 -0.38 22.20 -25.00
CA ILE A 453 -1.69 21.60 -25.15
C ILE A 453 -2.37 22.09 -26.44
N ALA A 454 -2.37 23.40 -26.70
CA ALA A 454 -2.96 23.94 -27.91
C ALA A 454 -2.25 23.41 -29.19
N SER A 455 -0.94 23.18 -29.14
CA SER A 455 -0.19 22.58 -30.25
C SER A 455 -0.58 21.12 -30.48
N GLN A 456 -0.74 20.35 -29.39
CA GLN A 456 -1.18 18.95 -29.45
C GLN A 456 -2.63 18.84 -29.96
N GLU A 457 -3.52 19.73 -29.53
CA GLU A 457 -4.91 19.79 -30.06
C GLU A 457 -4.93 20.14 -31.52
N LEU A 458 -4.04 21.02 -32.01
CA LEU A 458 -3.90 21.30 -33.42
C LEU A 458 -3.49 20.06 -34.22
N ASP A 459 -2.53 19.31 -33.76
CA ASP A 459 -2.13 18.03 -34.40
C ASP A 459 -3.32 17.08 -34.45
N HIS A 460 -4.04 16.93 -33.32
CA HIS A 460 -5.21 16.05 -33.21
C HIS A 460 -6.35 16.47 -34.17
N ILE A 461 -6.71 17.73 -34.19
CA ILE A 461 -7.80 18.26 -35.04
C ILE A 461 -7.44 18.12 -36.52
N LEU A 462 -6.23 18.55 -36.94
CA LEU A 462 -5.80 18.47 -38.33
C LEU A 462 -5.69 17.03 -38.84
N LEU A 463 -5.31 16.09 -37.96
CA LEU A 463 -5.27 14.68 -38.31
C LEU A 463 -6.69 14.09 -38.34
N ALA A 464 -7.58 14.45 -37.42
CA ALA A 464 -8.97 14.00 -37.41
C ALA A 464 -9.79 14.47 -38.62
N LEU A 465 -9.41 15.60 -39.24
CA LEU A 465 -10.02 16.11 -40.45
C LEU A 465 -9.53 15.41 -41.73
N GLN A 466 -8.54 14.53 -41.67
CA GLN A 466 -8.08 13.77 -42.83
C GLN A 466 -9.10 12.68 -43.18
N PRO A 467 -9.33 12.41 -44.48
CA PRO A 467 -10.10 11.24 -44.90
C PRO A 467 -9.36 9.96 -44.52
N ALA A 468 -10.11 8.89 -44.24
CA ALA A 468 -9.54 7.57 -44.04
C ALA A 468 -8.66 7.18 -45.25
N SER A 469 -7.45 6.71 -44.99
CA SER A 469 -6.48 6.37 -46.02
C SER A 469 -5.55 5.26 -45.49
N GLU A 470 -5.35 4.26 -46.32
CA GLU A 470 -4.37 3.18 -46.05
C GLU A 470 -2.92 3.66 -46.27
N ASP A 471 -2.73 4.86 -46.87
CA ASP A 471 -1.39 5.40 -47.12
C ASP A 471 -0.78 6.04 -45.86
N PRO A 472 0.26 5.45 -45.26
CA PRO A 472 0.96 6.00 -44.09
C PRO A 472 1.54 7.42 -44.33
N TYR A 473 1.83 7.77 -45.60
CA TYR A 473 2.37 9.08 -45.94
C TYR A 473 1.34 10.18 -45.77
N THR A 474 0.03 9.89 -45.88
CA THR A 474 -1.03 10.87 -45.63
C THR A 474 -0.98 11.41 -44.21
N ILE A 475 -0.85 10.53 -43.22
CA ILE A 475 -0.72 10.90 -41.81
C ILE A 475 0.53 11.74 -41.56
N HIS A 476 1.66 11.30 -42.10
CA HIS A 476 2.93 12.02 -41.94
C HIS A 476 2.85 13.41 -42.58
N ARG A 477 2.25 13.51 -43.76
CA ARG A 477 2.08 14.79 -44.50
C ARG A 477 1.16 15.75 -43.74
N ALA A 478 0.08 15.26 -43.14
CA ALA A 478 -0.83 16.08 -42.34
C ALA A 478 -0.13 16.66 -41.10
N LEU A 479 0.58 15.84 -40.37
CA LEU A 479 1.36 16.27 -39.20
C LEU A 479 2.51 17.21 -39.58
N TYR A 480 3.17 16.97 -40.70
CA TYR A 480 4.18 17.89 -41.21
C TYR A 480 3.61 19.27 -41.49
N LYS A 481 2.44 19.35 -42.19
CA LYS A 481 1.74 20.61 -42.43
C LYS A 481 1.32 21.30 -41.13
N ALA A 482 0.79 20.55 -40.16
CA ALA A 482 0.42 21.09 -38.85
C ALA A 482 1.62 21.75 -38.17
N ARG A 483 2.79 21.10 -38.18
CA ARG A 483 3.98 21.56 -37.48
C ARG A 483 4.73 22.68 -38.19
N THR A 484 4.72 22.68 -39.54
CA THR A 484 5.44 23.70 -40.34
C THR A 484 4.65 24.97 -40.54
N ALA A 485 3.33 24.89 -40.78
CA ALA A 485 2.48 26.07 -40.99
C ALA A 485 1.56 26.36 -39.79
N GLY A 486 0.96 25.34 -39.21
CA GLY A 486 -0.03 25.50 -38.14
C GLY A 486 0.56 26.03 -36.84
N TYR A 487 1.70 25.48 -36.38
CA TYR A 487 2.32 25.90 -35.13
C TYR A 487 2.75 27.36 -35.09
N PRO A 488 3.44 27.91 -36.14
CA PRO A 488 3.76 29.33 -36.13
C PRO A 488 2.54 30.24 -36.07
N ILE A 489 1.45 29.89 -36.78
CA ILE A 489 0.20 30.64 -36.71
C ILE A 489 -0.39 30.57 -35.31
N LEU A 490 -0.51 29.38 -34.74
CA LEU A 490 -1.05 29.16 -33.39
C LEU A 490 -0.22 29.91 -32.32
N TRP A 491 1.11 29.81 -32.38
CA TRP A 491 2.00 30.48 -31.41
C TRP A 491 2.00 31.98 -31.57
N GLY A 492 1.86 32.48 -32.84
CA GLY A 492 1.70 33.91 -33.10
C GLY A 492 0.40 34.46 -32.53
N VAL A 493 -0.72 33.78 -32.74
CA VAL A 493 -2.03 34.13 -32.15
C VAL A 493 -1.96 34.02 -30.61
N GLY A 494 -1.37 32.95 -30.09
CA GLY A 494 -1.16 32.74 -28.64
C GLY A 494 -0.33 33.86 -28.02
N SER A 495 0.75 34.26 -28.68
CA SER A 495 1.59 35.41 -28.26
C SER A 495 0.76 36.70 -28.19
N PHE A 496 -0.05 36.97 -29.21
CA PHE A 496 -0.94 38.14 -29.22
C PHE A 496 -1.98 38.09 -28.08
N LEU A 497 -2.60 36.94 -27.83
CA LEU A 497 -3.54 36.77 -26.72
C LEU A 497 -2.86 36.96 -25.34
N PHE A 498 -1.66 36.41 -25.13
CA PHE A 498 -0.90 36.62 -23.91
C PHE A 498 -0.52 38.10 -23.73
N MET A 499 -0.12 38.77 -24.82
CA MET A 499 0.21 40.19 -24.77
C MET A 499 -1.00 41.04 -24.38
N THR A 500 -2.16 40.83 -25.02
CA THR A 500 -3.38 41.58 -24.70
C THR A 500 -3.87 41.31 -23.30
N TYR A 501 -3.84 40.06 -22.85
CA TYR A 501 -4.19 39.71 -21.48
C TYR A 501 -3.20 40.32 -20.46
N GLY A 502 -1.89 40.21 -20.73
CA GLY A 502 -0.84 40.80 -19.87
C GLY A 502 -0.90 42.31 -19.75
N MET A 503 -1.37 43.01 -20.82
CA MET A 503 -1.66 44.44 -20.79
C MET A 503 -2.90 44.76 -19.97
N LYS A 504 -4.03 44.08 -20.25
CA LYS A 504 -5.31 44.29 -19.55
C LYS A 504 -5.22 44.00 -18.07
N ALA A 505 -4.52 42.91 -17.70
CA ALA A 505 -4.32 42.48 -16.30
C ALA A 505 -3.11 43.14 -15.62
N ARG A 506 -2.35 44.01 -16.29
CA ARG A 506 -1.12 44.65 -15.82
C ARG A 506 -0.04 43.67 -15.31
N LEU A 507 0.06 42.49 -15.94
CA LEU A 507 0.99 41.42 -15.57
C LEU A 507 2.26 41.47 -16.43
N ARG A 508 3.35 42.05 -15.90
CA ARG A 508 4.62 42.23 -16.60
C ARG A 508 5.17 40.91 -17.13
N MET A 509 5.14 39.82 -16.33
CA MET A 509 5.70 38.53 -16.73
C MET A 509 4.98 37.91 -17.91
N VAL A 510 3.65 38.01 -17.98
CA VAL A 510 2.86 37.49 -19.11
C VAL A 510 3.20 38.22 -20.42
N ARG A 511 3.50 39.53 -20.34
CA ARG A 511 3.98 40.31 -21.51
C ARG A 511 5.36 39.86 -21.97
N ILE A 512 6.28 39.54 -21.02
CA ILE A 512 7.60 39.01 -21.32
C ILE A 512 7.46 37.65 -21.99
N ILE A 513 6.63 36.76 -21.46
CA ILE A 513 6.36 35.41 -22.02
C ILE A 513 5.80 35.56 -23.45
N ALA A 514 4.86 36.47 -23.67
CA ALA A 514 4.31 36.75 -25.00
C ALA A 514 5.41 37.13 -26.01
N LEU A 515 6.31 38.06 -25.64
CA LEU A 515 7.45 38.44 -26.49
C LEU A 515 8.41 37.30 -26.75
N THR A 516 8.69 36.49 -25.72
CA THR A 516 9.58 35.32 -25.86
C THR A 516 8.96 34.28 -26.79
N LEU A 517 7.66 33.96 -26.63
CA LEU A 517 6.94 33.03 -27.50
C LEU A 517 6.96 33.54 -28.95
N PHE A 518 6.72 34.83 -29.14
CA PHE A 518 6.80 35.45 -30.46
C PHE A 518 8.21 35.33 -31.06
N GLY A 519 9.28 35.60 -30.27
CA GLY A 519 10.66 35.44 -30.70
C GLY A 519 10.98 33.99 -31.10
N ILE A 520 10.54 33.01 -30.29
CA ILE A 520 10.68 31.59 -30.61
C ILE A 520 9.95 31.24 -31.90
N THR A 521 8.75 31.79 -32.10
CA THR A 521 7.98 31.58 -33.34
C THR A 521 8.72 32.07 -34.57
N LEU A 522 9.37 33.25 -34.45
CA LEU A 522 10.18 33.80 -35.53
C LEU A 522 11.38 32.95 -35.85
N VAL A 523 12.14 32.55 -34.81
CA VAL A 523 13.31 31.66 -34.97
C VAL A 523 12.91 30.35 -35.64
N LYS A 524 11.79 29.73 -35.17
CA LYS A 524 11.25 28.51 -35.76
C LYS A 524 10.93 28.70 -37.25
N LEU A 525 10.21 29.73 -37.58
CA LEU A 525 9.77 30.04 -38.96
C LEU A 525 11.01 30.20 -39.86
N PHE A 526 12.00 31.01 -39.46
CA PHE A 526 13.17 31.32 -40.30
C PHE A 526 14.17 30.18 -40.43
N LEU A 527 14.43 29.44 -39.32
CA LEU A 527 15.48 28.41 -39.33
C LEU A 527 14.98 27.05 -39.80
N PHE A 528 13.72 26.70 -39.52
CA PHE A 528 13.21 25.35 -39.70
C PHE A 528 12.13 25.24 -40.80
N ASP A 529 11.19 26.19 -40.86
CA ASP A 529 10.01 26.00 -41.70
C ASP A 529 10.20 26.52 -43.14
N ILE A 530 11.07 27.47 -43.38
CA ILE A 530 11.33 28.04 -44.70
C ILE A 530 11.98 27.06 -45.67
N LYS A 531 12.82 26.15 -45.20
CA LYS A 531 13.61 25.24 -46.05
C LYS A 531 12.78 24.22 -46.84
N GLY A 532 11.56 23.93 -46.41
CA GLY A 532 10.65 22.96 -47.05
C GLY A 532 9.39 23.54 -47.66
N ALA A 533 9.21 24.87 -47.65
CA ALA A 533 7.97 25.52 -48.09
C ALA A 533 8.01 25.86 -49.60
N SER A 534 6.84 25.75 -50.26
CA SER A 534 6.65 26.25 -51.63
C SER A 534 6.83 27.77 -51.69
N GLU A 535 7.14 28.32 -52.85
CA GLU A 535 7.38 29.76 -53.02
C GLU A 535 6.18 30.60 -52.52
N GLY A 536 4.96 30.18 -52.83
CA GLY A 536 3.76 30.88 -52.33
C GLY A 536 3.57 30.81 -50.81
N ALA A 537 3.93 29.68 -50.19
CA ALA A 537 3.90 29.52 -48.72
C ALA A 537 4.98 30.38 -48.03
N ARG A 538 6.14 30.57 -48.63
CA ARG A 538 7.17 31.48 -48.13
C ARG A 538 6.71 32.93 -48.18
N VAL A 539 6.13 33.36 -49.29
CA VAL A 539 5.58 34.72 -49.45
C VAL A 539 4.48 34.97 -48.41
N ALA A 540 3.53 34.06 -48.28
CA ALA A 540 2.48 34.18 -47.29
C ALA A 540 3.01 34.23 -45.83
N ALA A 541 4.01 33.43 -45.49
CA ALA A 541 4.68 33.44 -44.19
C ALA A 541 5.40 34.78 -43.92
N PHE A 542 6.09 35.34 -44.92
CA PHE A 542 6.76 36.64 -44.79
C PHE A 542 5.79 37.81 -44.68
N ILE A 543 4.66 37.78 -45.39
CA ILE A 543 3.62 38.80 -45.28
C ILE A 543 2.98 38.74 -43.88
N SER A 544 2.60 37.54 -43.44
CA SER A 544 2.00 37.32 -42.11
C SER A 544 2.95 37.79 -41.01
N LEU A 545 4.23 37.48 -41.16
CA LEU A 545 5.28 37.89 -40.24
C LEU A 545 5.46 39.42 -40.22
N GLY A 546 5.48 40.06 -41.38
CA GLY A 546 5.59 41.50 -41.48
C GLY A 546 4.40 42.23 -40.80
N VAL A 547 3.19 41.73 -40.98
CA VAL A 547 2.00 42.25 -40.30
C VAL A 547 2.10 42.05 -38.78
N ILE A 548 2.50 40.86 -38.34
CA ILE A 548 2.67 40.57 -36.90
C ILE A 548 3.80 41.44 -36.30
N LEU A 549 4.92 41.63 -36.99
CA LEU A 549 5.99 42.53 -36.54
C LEU A 549 5.52 43.99 -36.43
N LEU A 550 4.74 44.47 -37.37
CA LEU A 550 4.14 45.80 -37.29
C LEU A 550 3.21 45.95 -36.09
N VAL A 551 2.35 44.96 -35.84
CA VAL A 551 1.44 44.95 -34.70
C VAL A 551 2.23 44.87 -33.38
N VAL A 552 3.24 44.06 -33.29
CA VAL A 552 4.11 43.95 -32.09
C VAL A 552 4.93 45.20 -31.88
N SER A 553 5.47 45.81 -32.96
CA SER A 553 6.22 47.07 -32.86
C SER A 553 5.33 48.21 -32.38
N PHE A 554 4.10 48.32 -32.92
CA PHE A 554 3.10 49.29 -32.46
C PHE A 554 2.72 49.06 -30.97
N LEU A 555 2.47 47.81 -30.60
CA LEU A 555 2.23 47.42 -29.21
C LEU A 555 3.42 47.71 -28.32
N TYR A 556 4.66 47.47 -28.76
CA TYR A 556 5.88 47.76 -28.03
C TYR A 556 6.09 49.25 -27.77
N GLN A 557 5.80 50.12 -28.79
CA GLN A 557 5.85 51.56 -28.62
C GLN A 557 4.85 52.06 -27.55
N LYS A 558 3.64 51.50 -27.58
CA LYS A 558 2.60 51.75 -26.57
C LYS A 558 3.01 51.21 -25.19
N LEU A 559 3.73 50.08 -25.15
CA LEU A 559 4.26 49.44 -23.96
C LEU A 559 5.41 50.21 -23.29
N LYS A 560 6.27 50.87 -24.09
CA LYS A 560 7.39 51.67 -23.55
C LYS A 560 6.90 52.83 -22.65
N VAL A 561 5.72 53.38 -22.99
CA VAL A 561 5.05 54.37 -22.17
C VAL A 561 4.50 53.75 -20.88
N LEU A 562 3.87 52.57 -20.96
CA LEU A 562 3.27 51.88 -19.80
C LEU A 562 4.33 51.25 -18.86
N LEU A 563 5.49 50.85 -19.36
CA LEU A 563 6.59 50.34 -18.56
C LEU A 563 7.28 51.44 -17.76
N LYS A 564 7.22 52.69 -18.21
CA LYS A 564 7.72 53.85 -17.51
C LYS A 564 6.80 54.24 -16.35
N ASP A 565 5.48 54.15 -16.54
CA ASP A 565 4.50 54.41 -15.50
C ASP A 565 4.50 53.39 -14.35
N ASP A 566 4.86 52.11 -14.62
CA ASP A 566 4.99 51.07 -13.58
C ASP A 566 6.31 51.18 -12.76
N ALA A 567 7.33 51.86 -13.28
CA ALA A 567 8.58 52.12 -12.55
C ALA A 567 8.45 53.28 -11.54
N ASP A 568 7.51 54.17 -11.78
CA ASP A 568 7.29 55.38 -10.95
C ASP A 568 6.12 55.22 -9.95
N ALA A 569 5.51 54.05 -9.83
CA ALA A 569 4.46 53.80 -8.85
C ALA A 569 5.10 53.57 -7.45
N PRO A 570 4.73 54.33 -6.42
CA PRO A 570 5.29 54.20 -5.08
C PRO A 570 4.99 52.78 -4.53
N THR A 571 6.03 52.18 -3.97
CA THR A 571 5.93 50.96 -3.17
C THR A 571 5.16 51.26 -1.89
N ASN A 572 3.85 50.98 -1.86
CA ASN A 572 3.07 50.89 -0.63
C ASN A 572 2.89 49.41 -0.27
#